data_212cc629980efaa28f0433534f595f2b
#
_entry.id   212cc629980efaa28f0433534f595f2b
#
_cell.length_a   1.000
_cell.length_b   1.000
_cell.length_c   1.000
_cell.angle_alpha   90.00
_cell.angle_beta   90.00
_cell.angle_gamma   90.00
#
_symmetry.space_group_name_H-M   'P 1'
#
loop_
_entity.id
_entity.type
_entity.pdbx_description
1 polymer ?
#
loop_
_entity_poly.entity_id
_entity_poly.type
_entity_poly.pdbx_seq_one_letter_code
_entity_poly.pdbx_strand_id
1 'polypeptide(L)'
;HFAAMAAWCEQHDIDHDVYGNGDLIQSFEAKVAATLGFEAAVFCVSGTMAQVTALRLACLERASRMVALHPTSHIFVHERANYQLLDHFQALPVGDRHRPWTAADLLDVPDRLGAVGLEIPMREIGGQLSPWDELEAIKRGCRKRGIHLHMDGARLWEAAAGYGRSAAQIAAGFD
;
A
#
# COMPACT_ATOMS: atom_id res chain seq x y z
N HIS A 1 -8.85 1.90 -28.89
CA HIS A 1 -8.10 2.43 -27.75
C HIS A 1 -6.64 2.73 -28.11
N PHE A 2 -5.85 1.77 -28.64
CA PHE A 2 -4.41 1.99 -28.96
C PHE A 2 -4.20 3.10 -30.00
N ALA A 3 -5.03 3.19 -31.03
CA ALA A 3 -4.94 4.27 -32.02
C ALA A 3 -5.19 5.66 -31.39
N ALA A 4 -6.11 5.75 -30.42
CA ALA A 4 -6.37 7.00 -29.72
C ALA A 4 -5.20 7.38 -28.79
N MET A 5 -4.55 6.40 -28.17
CA MET A 5 -3.34 6.64 -27.37
C MET A 5 -2.18 7.10 -28.25
N ALA A 6 -1.95 6.45 -29.40
CA ALA A 6 -0.91 6.85 -30.34
C ALA A 6 -1.12 8.29 -30.84
N ALA A 7 -2.33 8.63 -31.27
CA ALA A 7 -2.66 9.99 -31.70
C ALA A 7 -2.49 11.02 -30.59
N TRP A 8 -2.81 10.66 -29.34
CA TRP A 8 -2.61 11.55 -28.20
C TRP A 8 -1.11 11.75 -27.92
N CYS A 9 -0.30 10.70 -27.98
CA CYS A 9 1.15 10.81 -27.81
C CYS A 9 1.78 11.70 -28.90
N GLU A 10 1.40 11.50 -30.16
CA GLU A 10 1.85 12.34 -31.27
C GLU A 10 1.46 13.81 -31.06
N GLN A 11 0.21 14.07 -30.65
CA GLN A 11 -0.30 15.43 -30.40
C GLN A 11 0.47 16.16 -29.28
N HIS A 12 0.99 15.41 -28.29
CA HIS A 12 1.65 15.97 -27.12
C HIS A 12 3.17 15.80 -27.13
N ASP A 13 3.73 15.33 -28.26
CA ASP A 13 5.17 15.09 -28.43
C ASP A 13 5.74 14.16 -27.33
N ILE A 14 5.00 13.09 -27.05
CA ILE A 14 5.38 12.08 -26.04
C ILE A 14 5.99 10.89 -26.73
N ASP A 15 7.26 10.66 -26.47
CA ASP A 15 7.98 9.48 -26.93
C ASP A 15 7.95 8.36 -25.88
N HIS A 16 8.37 7.17 -26.27
CA HIS A 16 8.45 6.02 -25.37
C HIS A 16 9.54 6.24 -24.30
N ASP A 17 9.24 5.79 -23.10
CA ASP A 17 10.18 5.83 -21.97
C ASP A 17 10.64 4.40 -21.64
N VAL A 18 11.92 4.11 -21.86
CA VAL A 18 12.52 2.79 -21.64
C VAL A 18 12.96 2.58 -20.20
N TYR A 19 13.33 3.66 -19.49
CA TYR A 19 13.97 3.56 -18.18
C TYR A 19 13.19 4.24 -17.05
N GLY A 20 12.02 4.78 -17.33
CA GLY A 20 11.24 5.53 -16.35
C GLY A 20 11.84 6.90 -16.00
N ASN A 21 12.63 7.47 -16.90
CA ASN A 21 13.32 8.76 -16.68
C ASN A 21 12.70 9.91 -17.50
N GLY A 22 11.64 9.62 -18.25
CA GLY A 22 10.97 10.62 -19.09
C GLY A 22 10.15 11.61 -18.26
N ASP A 23 10.01 12.83 -18.77
CA ASP A 23 9.31 13.94 -18.10
C ASP A 23 7.86 13.60 -17.72
N LEU A 24 7.19 12.78 -18.52
CA LEU A 24 5.81 12.34 -18.24
C LEU A 24 5.73 11.53 -16.95
N ILE A 25 6.59 10.53 -16.79
CA ILE A 25 6.62 9.68 -15.59
C ILE A 25 7.05 10.49 -14.38
N GLN A 26 8.11 11.28 -14.49
CA GLN A 26 8.61 12.09 -13.38
C GLN A 26 7.56 13.12 -12.90
N SER A 27 6.89 13.80 -13.82
CA SER A 27 5.84 14.76 -13.48
C SER A 27 4.62 14.07 -12.84
N PHE A 28 4.28 12.87 -13.28
CA PHE A 28 3.22 12.07 -12.69
C PHE A 28 3.58 11.63 -11.25
N GLU A 29 4.79 11.11 -11.04
CA GLU A 29 5.30 10.72 -9.72
C GLU A 29 5.31 11.91 -8.75
N ALA A 30 5.83 13.06 -9.17
CA ALA A 30 5.83 14.29 -8.38
C ALA A 30 4.39 14.74 -8.02
N LYS A 31 3.46 14.64 -8.95
CA LYS A 31 2.05 14.96 -8.71
C LYS A 31 1.41 14.02 -7.70
N VAL A 32 1.67 12.71 -7.78
CA VAL A 32 1.14 11.71 -6.84
C VAL A 32 1.73 11.94 -5.45
N ALA A 33 3.05 12.13 -5.34
CA ALA A 33 3.72 12.44 -4.09
C ALA A 33 3.12 13.67 -3.41
N ALA A 34 2.98 14.78 -4.14
CA ALA A 34 2.36 16.00 -3.64
C ALA A 34 0.89 15.81 -3.22
N THR A 35 0.12 15.04 -3.99
CA THR A 35 -1.30 14.78 -3.70
C THR A 35 -1.49 14.01 -2.40
N LEU A 36 -0.57 13.08 -2.08
CA LEU A 36 -0.64 12.22 -0.90
C LEU A 36 0.19 12.75 0.28
N GLY A 37 1.04 13.75 0.06
CA GLY A 37 1.88 14.35 1.10
C GLY A 37 3.15 13.54 1.39
N PHE A 38 3.65 12.77 0.42
CA PHE A 38 4.92 12.06 0.51
C PHE A 38 6.07 12.85 -0.13
N GLU A 39 7.31 12.51 0.25
CA GLU A 39 8.52 13.11 -0.31
C GLU A 39 8.73 12.74 -1.78
N ALA A 40 8.42 11.50 -2.14
CA ALA A 40 8.57 10.96 -3.47
C ALA A 40 7.53 9.89 -3.78
N ALA A 41 7.38 9.57 -5.06
CA ALA A 41 6.60 8.43 -5.53
C ALA A 41 7.38 7.72 -6.64
N VAL A 42 7.10 6.44 -6.83
CA VAL A 42 7.67 5.62 -7.91
C VAL A 42 6.55 4.93 -8.65
N PHE A 43 6.52 5.10 -9.96
CA PHE A 43 5.57 4.41 -10.82
C PHE A 43 5.93 2.92 -10.95
N CYS A 44 4.97 2.06 -10.72
CA CYS A 44 5.08 0.62 -10.96
C CYS A 44 4.02 0.17 -11.96
N VAL A 45 4.37 -0.75 -12.85
CA VAL A 45 3.45 -1.26 -13.89
C VAL A 45 2.24 -2.03 -13.34
N SER A 46 2.31 -2.45 -12.07
CA SER A 46 1.18 -3.07 -11.37
C SER A 46 1.24 -2.85 -9.87
N GLY A 47 0.08 -2.84 -9.22
CA GLY A 47 -0.03 -2.80 -7.76
C GLY A 47 0.60 -4.02 -7.07
N THR A 48 0.48 -5.20 -7.67
CA THR A 48 1.13 -6.43 -7.19
C THR A 48 2.64 -6.26 -7.08
N MET A 49 3.27 -5.69 -8.12
CA MET A 49 4.71 -5.39 -8.09
C MET A 49 5.03 -4.35 -7.01
N ALA A 50 4.27 -3.28 -6.93
CA ALA A 50 4.48 -2.20 -5.97
C ALA A 50 4.42 -2.70 -4.51
N GLN A 51 3.36 -3.41 -4.13
CA GLN A 51 3.16 -3.90 -2.78
C GLN A 51 4.26 -4.87 -2.33
N VAL A 52 4.54 -5.88 -3.14
CA VAL A 52 5.56 -6.88 -2.81
C VAL A 52 6.94 -6.24 -2.69
N THR A 53 7.25 -5.25 -3.56
CA THR A 53 8.53 -4.53 -3.49
C THR A 53 8.63 -3.70 -2.22
N ALA A 54 7.62 -2.90 -1.89
CA ALA A 54 7.61 -2.06 -0.69
C ALA A 54 7.75 -2.90 0.59
N LEU A 55 6.96 -3.97 0.72
CA LEU A 55 7.02 -4.87 1.87
C LEU A 55 8.36 -5.62 1.98
N ARG A 56 8.96 -5.99 0.85
CA ARG A 56 10.31 -6.58 0.82
C ARG A 56 11.37 -5.60 1.31
N LEU A 57 11.32 -4.35 0.87
CA LEU A 57 12.25 -3.30 1.32
C LEU A 57 12.14 -3.09 2.82
N ALA A 58 10.93 -2.97 3.37
CA ALA A 58 10.69 -2.87 4.80
C ALA A 58 11.27 -4.07 5.57
N CYS A 59 11.11 -5.29 5.03
CA CYS A 59 11.69 -6.49 5.60
C CYS A 59 13.24 -6.46 5.61
N LEU A 60 13.86 -5.95 4.56
CA LEU A 60 15.32 -5.81 4.46
C LEU A 60 15.85 -4.80 5.48
N GLU A 61 15.24 -3.65 5.59
CA GLU A 61 15.62 -2.59 6.53
C GLU A 61 15.55 -3.05 7.99
N ARG A 62 14.53 -3.84 8.32
CA ARG A 62 14.34 -4.34 9.68
C ARG A 62 15.03 -5.68 9.95
N ALA A 63 15.74 -6.23 8.98
CA ALA A 63 16.34 -7.57 9.05
C ALA A 63 15.33 -8.64 9.55
N SER A 64 14.09 -8.53 9.07
CA SER A 64 12.99 -9.44 9.39
C SER A 64 12.23 -9.82 8.13
N ARG A 65 11.91 -11.09 7.96
CA ARG A 65 11.21 -11.60 6.78
C ARG A 65 9.72 -11.82 7.02
N MET A 66 9.15 -11.27 8.07
CA MET A 66 7.76 -11.49 8.45
C MET A 66 6.94 -10.20 8.25
N VAL A 67 5.79 -10.33 7.61
CA VAL A 67 4.81 -9.25 7.38
C VAL A 67 3.47 -9.66 7.95
N ALA A 68 2.90 -8.87 8.84
CA ALA A 68 1.54 -9.10 9.32
C ALA A 68 0.53 -8.54 8.31
N LEU A 69 -0.40 -9.38 7.92
CA LEU A 69 -1.44 -9.08 6.94
C LEU A 69 -2.80 -9.54 7.47
N HIS A 70 -3.86 -8.82 7.12
CA HIS A 70 -5.21 -9.31 7.40
C HIS A 70 -5.47 -10.62 6.63
N PRO A 71 -6.20 -11.60 7.22
CA PRO A 71 -6.47 -12.88 6.57
C PRO A 71 -7.19 -12.79 5.22
N THR A 72 -7.82 -11.66 4.93
CA THR A 72 -8.51 -11.38 3.65
C THR A 72 -7.84 -10.31 2.80
N SER A 73 -6.62 -9.86 3.14
CA SER A 73 -5.89 -8.89 2.32
C SER A 73 -5.68 -9.39 0.90
N HIS A 74 -5.70 -8.47 -0.06
CA HIS A 74 -5.56 -8.80 -1.47
C HIS A 74 -4.29 -9.61 -1.77
N ILE A 75 -3.17 -9.20 -1.21
CA ILE A 75 -1.88 -9.87 -1.39
C ILE A 75 -1.89 -11.31 -0.85
N PHE A 76 -2.65 -11.56 0.22
CA PHE A 76 -2.75 -12.88 0.83
C PHE A 76 -3.66 -13.82 0.02
N VAL A 77 -4.78 -13.30 -0.50
CA VAL A 77 -5.84 -14.11 -1.11
C VAL A 77 -5.70 -14.20 -2.63
N HIS A 78 -5.30 -13.11 -3.31
CA HIS A 78 -5.39 -13.01 -4.77
C HIS A 78 -4.06 -13.09 -5.52
N GLU A 79 -2.94 -12.93 -4.85
CA GLU A 79 -1.64 -12.88 -5.52
C GLU A 79 -0.89 -14.23 -5.57
N ARG A 80 -1.61 -15.33 -5.32
CA ARG A 80 -1.11 -16.71 -5.44
C ARG A 80 0.21 -16.97 -4.67
N ALA A 81 0.36 -16.34 -3.52
CA ALA A 81 1.56 -16.45 -2.68
C ALA A 81 2.87 -16.06 -3.40
N ASN A 82 2.82 -15.12 -4.35
CA ASN A 82 4.00 -14.66 -5.09
C ASN A 82 5.13 -14.19 -4.16
N TYR A 83 4.79 -13.51 -3.06
CA TYR A 83 5.73 -13.07 -2.04
C TYR A 83 6.50 -14.24 -1.40
N GLN A 84 5.87 -15.40 -1.24
CA GLN A 84 6.49 -16.61 -0.67
C GLN A 84 7.26 -17.39 -1.73
N LEU A 85 6.67 -17.58 -2.92
CA LEU A 85 7.29 -18.31 -4.02
C LEU A 85 8.57 -17.63 -4.52
N LEU A 86 8.61 -16.30 -4.48
CA LEU A 86 9.79 -15.49 -4.83
C LEU A 86 10.72 -15.23 -3.63
N ASP A 87 10.44 -15.84 -2.50
CA ASP A 87 11.23 -15.71 -1.26
C ASP A 87 11.39 -14.25 -0.76
N HIS A 88 10.37 -13.43 -0.97
CA HIS A 88 10.41 -12.01 -0.55
C HIS A 88 10.19 -11.85 0.95
N PHE A 89 9.13 -12.44 1.48
CA PHE A 89 8.78 -12.45 2.91
C PHE A 89 7.80 -13.60 3.23
N GLN A 90 7.51 -13.75 4.51
CA GLN A 90 6.50 -14.68 5.04
C GLN A 90 5.32 -13.86 5.58
N ALA A 91 4.10 -14.23 5.21
CA ALA A 91 2.91 -13.60 5.71
C ALA A 91 2.47 -14.20 7.04
N LEU A 92 2.21 -13.34 8.02
CA LEU A 92 1.58 -13.69 9.29
C LEU A 92 0.14 -13.16 9.26
N PRO A 93 -0.88 -14.04 9.19
CA PRO A 93 -2.26 -13.58 9.25
C PRO A 93 -2.59 -13.09 10.66
N VAL A 94 -3.07 -11.84 10.77
CA VAL A 94 -3.44 -11.18 12.03
C VAL A 94 -4.80 -10.52 11.87
N GLY A 95 -5.61 -10.56 12.93
CA GLY A 95 -6.95 -9.99 12.96
C GLY A 95 -8.05 -11.01 12.61
N ASP A 96 -9.28 -10.58 12.79
CA ASP A 96 -10.47 -11.37 12.49
C ASP A 96 -10.88 -11.18 11.03
N ARG A 97 -11.02 -12.26 10.28
CA ARG A 97 -11.38 -12.25 8.86
C ARG A 97 -12.71 -11.58 8.50
N HIS A 98 -13.56 -11.29 9.48
CA HIS A 98 -14.91 -10.76 9.27
C HIS A 98 -15.06 -9.28 9.64
N ARG A 99 -14.01 -8.65 10.16
CA ARG A 99 -14.01 -7.22 10.52
C ARG A 99 -12.67 -6.57 10.17
N PRO A 100 -12.63 -5.24 9.97
CA PRO A 100 -11.37 -4.52 9.83
C PRO A 100 -10.47 -4.65 11.06
N TRP A 101 -9.18 -4.38 10.88
CA TRP A 101 -8.23 -4.29 11.96
C TRP A 101 -8.63 -3.24 13.00
N THR A 102 -8.34 -3.56 14.24
CA THR A 102 -8.39 -2.66 15.40
C THR A 102 -7.01 -2.56 16.03
N ALA A 103 -6.81 -1.59 16.91
CA ALA A 103 -5.55 -1.44 17.64
C ALA A 103 -5.22 -2.67 18.51
N ALA A 104 -6.24 -3.40 18.97
CA ALA A 104 -6.05 -4.62 19.74
C ALA A 104 -5.36 -5.73 18.94
N ASP A 105 -5.57 -5.78 17.62
CA ASP A 105 -4.94 -6.80 16.76
C ASP A 105 -3.41 -6.63 16.71
N LEU A 106 -2.87 -5.43 17.02
CA LEU A 106 -1.43 -5.23 17.13
C LEU A 106 -0.79 -6.03 18.30
N LEU A 107 -1.57 -6.48 19.27
CA LEU A 107 -1.06 -7.31 20.37
C LEU A 107 -0.57 -8.67 19.89
N ASP A 108 -1.17 -9.18 18.81
CA ASP A 108 -0.80 -10.44 18.17
C ASP A 108 0.38 -10.31 17.19
N VAL A 109 0.86 -9.08 16.98
CA VAL A 109 1.99 -8.78 16.09
C VAL A 109 3.30 -8.86 16.86
N PRO A 110 4.27 -9.70 16.47
CA PRO A 110 5.59 -9.77 17.11
C PRO A 110 6.36 -8.45 17.01
N ASP A 111 7.21 -8.14 18.00
CA ASP A 111 8.05 -6.92 17.98
C ASP A 111 9.07 -6.92 16.82
N ARG A 112 9.59 -8.09 16.47
CA ARG A 112 10.51 -8.26 15.32
C ARG A 112 9.73 -8.62 14.08
N LEU A 113 9.08 -7.63 13.49
CA LEU A 113 8.32 -7.73 12.25
C LEU A 113 8.92 -6.78 11.20
N GLY A 114 8.89 -7.17 9.94
CA GLY A 114 9.30 -6.31 8.82
C GLY A 114 8.29 -5.19 8.61
N ALA A 115 7.02 -5.55 8.44
CA ALA A 115 5.94 -4.59 8.22
C ALA A 115 4.59 -5.11 8.70
N VAL A 116 3.67 -4.18 8.89
CA VAL A 116 2.21 -4.41 8.93
C VAL A 116 1.63 -3.86 7.64
N GLY A 117 0.83 -4.65 6.93
CA GLY A 117 0.12 -4.22 5.73
C GLY A 117 -1.38 -4.10 5.99
N LEU A 118 -1.93 -2.90 5.74
CA LEU A 118 -3.36 -2.62 5.82
C LEU A 118 -3.94 -2.32 4.44
N GLU A 119 -5.02 -2.99 4.09
CA GLU A 119 -5.84 -2.67 2.89
C GLU A 119 -6.95 -1.68 3.29
N ILE A 120 -7.04 -0.55 2.61
CA ILE A 120 -7.98 0.54 2.95
C ILE A 120 -8.68 1.06 1.69
N PRO A 121 -10.01 0.84 1.58
CA PRO A 121 -10.89 -0.02 2.39
C PRO A 121 -10.65 -1.51 2.12
N MET A 122 -11.13 -2.36 3.02
CA MET A 122 -10.94 -3.81 2.93
C MET A 122 -11.97 -4.45 1.98
N ARG A 123 -11.55 -4.76 0.76
CA ARG A 123 -12.39 -5.25 -0.33
C ARG A 123 -13.19 -6.51 0.02
N GLU A 124 -12.51 -7.54 0.53
CA GLU A 124 -13.09 -8.88 0.70
C GLU A 124 -14.17 -8.95 1.78
N ILE A 125 -14.23 -7.96 2.64
CA ILE A 125 -15.28 -7.84 3.67
C ILE A 125 -16.26 -6.71 3.36
N GLY A 126 -16.49 -6.42 2.06
CA GLY A 126 -17.50 -5.46 1.62
C GLY A 126 -17.05 -4.00 1.63
N GLY A 127 -15.77 -3.71 1.52
CA GLY A 127 -15.26 -2.34 1.50
C GLY A 127 -15.29 -1.66 2.86
N GLN A 128 -15.26 -2.44 3.94
CA GLN A 128 -15.27 -1.89 5.30
C GLN A 128 -14.00 -1.11 5.61
N LEU A 129 -14.17 -0.10 6.45
CA LEU A 129 -13.11 0.75 6.99
C LEU A 129 -12.97 0.50 8.49
N SER A 130 -11.74 0.45 8.99
CA SER A 130 -11.50 0.57 10.43
C SER A 130 -12.09 1.89 10.91
N PRO A 131 -12.71 1.97 12.10
CA PRO A 131 -13.03 3.28 12.70
C PRO A 131 -11.79 4.18 12.70
N TRP A 132 -12.02 5.49 12.49
CA TRP A 132 -10.89 6.41 12.32
C TRP A 132 -9.93 6.44 13.53
N ASP A 133 -10.47 6.41 14.73
CA ASP A 133 -9.72 6.36 15.99
C ASP A 133 -8.89 5.08 16.11
N GLU A 134 -9.41 3.94 15.66
CA GLU A 134 -8.69 2.68 15.59
C GLU A 134 -7.54 2.74 14.57
N LEU A 135 -7.78 3.28 13.37
CA LEU A 135 -6.74 3.47 12.37
C LEU A 135 -5.59 4.34 12.93
N GLU A 136 -5.93 5.46 13.56
CA GLU A 136 -4.94 6.34 14.19
C GLU A 136 -4.20 5.65 15.35
N ALA A 137 -4.88 4.79 16.11
CA ALA A 137 -4.25 4.00 17.16
C ALA A 137 -3.28 2.95 16.59
N ILE A 138 -3.62 2.30 15.49
CA ILE A 138 -2.73 1.38 14.76
C ILE A 138 -1.47 2.13 14.28
N LYS A 139 -1.63 3.29 13.64
CA LYS A 139 -0.51 4.13 13.18
C LYS A 139 0.43 4.50 14.33
N ARG A 140 -0.13 4.98 15.45
CA ARG A 140 0.67 5.28 16.65
C ARG A 140 1.36 4.06 17.22
N GLY A 141 0.68 2.92 17.25
CA GLY A 141 1.22 1.65 17.75
C GLY A 141 2.41 1.16 16.92
N CYS A 142 2.30 1.16 15.59
CA CYS A 142 3.37 0.79 14.67
C CYS A 142 4.56 1.74 14.81
N ARG A 143 4.32 3.06 14.83
CA ARG A 143 5.37 4.07 15.02
C ARG A 143 6.12 3.89 16.34
N LYS A 144 5.41 3.68 17.45
CA LYS A 144 6.02 3.46 18.79
C LYS A 144 6.93 2.24 18.80
N ARG A 145 6.60 1.20 18.06
CA ARG A 145 7.37 -0.06 17.92
C ARG A 145 8.39 -0.02 16.80
N GLY A 146 8.46 1.07 16.03
CA GLY A 146 9.31 1.20 14.85
C GLY A 146 8.98 0.16 13.77
N ILE A 147 7.74 -0.28 13.64
CA ILE A 147 7.29 -1.22 12.61
C ILE A 147 6.82 -0.41 11.40
N HIS A 148 7.30 -0.74 10.21
CA HIS A 148 6.79 -0.16 8.97
C HIS A 148 5.30 -0.46 8.81
N LEU A 149 4.54 0.57 8.47
CA LEU A 149 3.11 0.46 8.23
C LEU A 149 2.81 0.77 6.75
N HIS A 150 2.58 -0.28 5.99
CA HIS A 150 2.24 -0.20 4.56
C HIS A 150 0.73 -0.10 4.36
N MET A 151 0.31 0.76 3.42
CA MET A 151 -1.08 0.86 2.98
C MET A 151 -1.27 0.27 1.58
N ASP A 152 -2.11 -0.76 1.43
CA ASP A 152 -2.73 -1.04 0.15
C ASP A 152 -3.87 -0.04 -0.08
N GLY A 153 -3.56 1.00 -0.82
CA GLY A 153 -4.46 2.10 -1.13
C GLY A 153 -5.12 1.99 -2.51
N ALA A 154 -5.27 0.78 -3.07
CA ALA A 154 -5.87 0.59 -4.39
C ALA A 154 -7.26 1.24 -4.52
N ARG A 155 -7.95 1.49 -3.41
CA ARG A 155 -9.27 2.16 -3.32
C ARG A 155 -9.27 3.33 -2.35
N LEU A 156 -8.14 4.03 -2.26
CA LEU A 156 -7.97 5.15 -1.32
C LEU A 156 -9.00 6.27 -1.52
N TRP A 157 -9.43 6.49 -2.76
CA TRP A 157 -10.44 7.51 -3.07
C TRP A 157 -11.83 7.15 -2.53
N GLU A 158 -12.19 5.87 -2.52
CA GLU A 158 -13.39 5.37 -1.88
C GLU A 158 -13.30 5.50 -0.35
N ALA A 159 -12.12 5.20 0.21
CA ALA A 159 -11.87 5.43 1.64
C ALA A 159 -11.97 6.91 2.02
N ALA A 160 -11.49 7.81 1.16
CA ALA A 160 -11.60 9.25 1.36
C ALA A 160 -13.07 9.69 1.48
N ALA A 161 -13.92 9.18 0.61
CA ALA A 161 -15.35 9.41 0.69
C ALA A 161 -15.97 8.82 1.97
N GLY A 162 -15.59 7.58 2.33
CA GLY A 162 -16.11 6.90 3.51
C GLY A 162 -15.72 7.56 4.83
N TYR A 163 -14.50 8.05 4.95
CA TYR A 163 -14.03 8.77 6.15
C TYR A 163 -14.43 10.26 6.15
N GLY A 164 -14.83 10.84 5.02
CA GLY A 164 -15.01 12.27 4.88
C GLY A 164 -13.70 13.05 5.09
N ARG A 165 -12.57 12.48 4.62
CA ARG A 165 -11.21 13.03 4.79
C ARG A 165 -10.46 13.01 3.47
N SER A 166 -9.43 13.86 3.34
CA SER A 166 -8.59 13.83 2.14
C SER A 166 -7.72 12.55 2.10
N ALA A 167 -7.34 12.14 0.88
CA ALA A 167 -6.42 11.04 0.69
C ALA A 167 -5.09 11.25 1.44
N ALA A 168 -4.56 12.47 1.46
CA ALA A 168 -3.36 12.81 2.21
C ALA A 168 -3.53 12.64 3.72
N GLN A 169 -4.70 12.99 4.29
CA GLN A 169 -4.97 12.76 5.71
C GLN A 169 -5.01 11.27 6.06
N ILE A 170 -5.56 10.44 5.16
CA ILE A 170 -5.58 9.00 5.36
C ILE A 170 -4.18 8.42 5.21
N ALA A 171 -3.42 8.85 4.20
CA ALA A 171 -2.07 8.38 3.93
C ALA A 171 -1.05 8.82 5.01
N ALA A 172 -1.29 9.95 5.68
CA ALA A 172 -0.40 10.42 6.74
C ALA A 172 -0.18 9.36 7.84
N GLY A 173 1.09 9.08 8.13
CA GLY A 173 1.51 8.09 9.13
C GLY A 173 1.62 6.65 8.63
N PHE A 174 1.44 6.42 7.34
CA PHE A 174 1.99 5.27 6.63
C PHE A 174 3.40 5.60 6.12
N ASP A 175 4.22 4.55 5.89
CA ASP A 175 5.60 4.67 5.40
C ASP A 175 5.68 4.51 3.88
#